data_292897352e6d5797fe89521b45e1cd81
#
_entry.id   292897352e6d5797fe89521b45e1cd81
#
_cell.length_a   1.000
_cell.length_b   1.000
_cell.length_c   1.000
_cell.angle_alpha   90.00
_cell.angle_beta   90.00
_cell.angle_gamma   90.00
#
_symmetry.space_group_name_H-M   'P 1'
#
loop_
_entity.id
_entity.type
_entity.pdbx_description
1 polymer ?
#
loop_
_entity_poly.entity_id
_entity_poly.type
_entity_poly.pdbx_seq_one_letter_code
_entity_poly.pdbx_strand_id
1 'polypeptide(L)'
;MGRELAARFAAAGFETVLEDVLPSNLRKAADYLGEDTSKNLRFASSIEDAVRTADLIVDCVPDELESKLEIFSLLDRMAPPLAIFVTPTRSLSIADLASCTYRSDRCIAVELASGELAGEKTIRIVSTSLTSPEVLDAVARFWERAGFAVETKIDSMEASVANGTLF
;
A
#
# COMPACT_ATOMS: atom_id res chain seq x y z
N MET A 1 -11.06 -4.72 -3.08
CA MET A 1 -10.15 -3.59 -2.82
C MET A 1 -9.10 -3.45 -3.93
N GLY A 2 -8.17 -4.40 -4.17
CA GLY A 2 -7.06 -4.24 -5.12
C GLY A 2 -7.47 -3.78 -6.53
N ARG A 3 -8.46 -4.43 -7.16
CA ARG A 3 -8.94 -4.03 -8.50
C ARG A 3 -9.52 -2.61 -8.55
N GLU A 4 -10.17 -2.16 -7.48
CA GLU A 4 -10.77 -0.81 -7.40
C GLU A 4 -9.69 0.26 -7.23
N LEU A 5 -8.66 -0.02 -6.41
CA LEU A 5 -7.49 0.83 -6.29
C LEU A 5 -6.73 0.90 -7.62
N ALA A 6 -6.49 -0.24 -8.27
CA ALA A 6 -5.83 -0.30 -9.56
C ALA A 6 -6.58 0.55 -10.62
N ALA A 7 -7.92 0.47 -10.64
CA ALA A 7 -8.74 1.31 -11.52
C ALA A 7 -8.54 2.81 -11.24
N ARG A 8 -8.57 3.21 -9.97
CA ARG A 8 -8.39 4.63 -9.58
C ARG A 8 -6.99 5.13 -9.91
N PHE A 9 -5.96 4.33 -9.66
CA PHE A 9 -4.58 4.71 -9.96
C PHE A 9 -4.36 4.83 -11.47
N ALA A 10 -4.82 3.88 -12.25
CA ALA A 10 -4.75 3.95 -13.71
C ALA A 10 -5.51 5.15 -14.28
N ALA A 11 -6.72 5.45 -13.75
CA ALA A 11 -7.52 6.62 -14.14
C ALA A 11 -6.84 7.94 -13.76
N ALA A 12 -6.08 7.97 -12.66
CA ALA A 12 -5.27 9.12 -12.25
C ALA A 12 -3.98 9.29 -13.08
N GLY A 13 -3.73 8.39 -14.05
CA GLY A 13 -2.60 8.42 -14.96
C GLY A 13 -1.31 7.85 -14.39
N PHE A 14 -1.40 6.97 -13.38
CA PHE A 14 -0.27 6.16 -12.93
C PHE A 14 -0.13 4.90 -13.78
N GLU A 15 1.09 4.57 -14.17
CA GLU A 15 1.39 3.24 -14.71
C GLU A 15 1.17 2.21 -13.60
N THR A 16 0.13 1.42 -13.73
CA THR A 16 -0.35 0.54 -12.68
C THR A 16 -0.21 -0.93 -13.11
N VAL A 17 0.27 -1.75 -12.20
CA VAL A 17 0.32 -3.21 -12.37
C VAL A 17 -0.56 -3.84 -11.30
N LEU A 18 -1.52 -4.65 -11.71
CA LEU A 18 -2.33 -5.46 -10.83
C LEU A 18 -1.85 -6.91 -10.87
N GLU A 19 -1.45 -7.43 -9.73
CA GLU A 19 -1.01 -8.81 -9.57
C GLU A 19 -2.01 -9.58 -8.69
N ASP A 20 -2.22 -10.83 -9.02
CA ASP A 20 -2.91 -11.80 -8.18
C ASP A 20 -2.39 -13.21 -8.50
N VAL A 21 -2.15 -14.00 -7.48
CA VAL A 21 -1.69 -15.38 -7.60
C VAL A 21 -2.71 -16.28 -8.31
N LEU A 22 -3.99 -15.89 -8.33
CA LEU A 22 -5.06 -16.63 -8.99
C LEU A 22 -5.41 -15.99 -10.35
N PRO A 23 -5.10 -16.64 -11.48
CA PRO A 23 -5.46 -16.13 -12.81
C PRO A 23 -6.95 -15.84 -12.99
N SER A 24 -7.81 -16.53 -12.24
CA SER A 24 -9.25 -16.29 -12.25
C SER A 24 -9.62 -14.91 -11.70
N ASN A 25 -8.87 -14.41 -10.71
CA ASN A 25 -9.09 -13.08 -10.13
C ASN A 25 -8.65 -12.00 -11.12
N LEU A 26 -7.53 -12.21 -11.82
CA LEU A 26 -7.08 -11.29 -12.88
C LEU A 26 -8.09 -11.19 -14.02
N ARG A 27 -8.68 -12.32 -14.46
CA ARG A 27 -9.76 -12.31 -15.46
C ARG A 27 -10.97 -11.52 -14.98
N LYS A 28 -11.45 -11.78 -13.75
CA LYS A 28 -12.57 -11.02 -13.17
C LYS A 28 -12.25 -9.52 -13.02
N ALA A 29 -11.01 -9.18 -12.74
CA ALA A 29 -10.58 -7.79 -12.68
C ALA A 29 -10.59 -7.14 -14.08
N ALA A 30 -10.11 -7.83 -15.11
CA ALA A 30 -10.15 -7.37 -16.49
C ALA A 30 -11.58 -7.12 -16.97
N ASP A 31 -12.49 -8.08 -16.72
CA ASP A 31 -13.92 -7.94 -17.05
C ASP A 31 -14.58 -6.75 -16.32
N TYR A 32 -14.22 -6.52 -15.08
CA TYR A 32 -14.74 -5.41 -14.26
C TYR A 32 -14.26 -4.05 -14.74
N LEU A 33 -13.00 -3.96 -15.18
CA LEU A 33 -12.33 -2.69 -15.49
C LEU A 33 -12.63 -2.18 -16.90
N GLY A 34 -13.00 -3.07 -17.82
CA GLY A 34 -13.31 -2.70 -19.21
C GLY A 34 -12.11 -2.16 -20.00
N GLU A 35 -12.34 -1.88 -21.29
CA GLU A 35 -11.26 -1.50 -22.22
C GLU A 35 -10.69 -0.08 -21.96
N ASP A 36 -11.48 0.85 -21.44
CA ASP A 36 -11.06 2.25 -21.25
C ASP A 36 -10.00 2.42 -20.13
N THR A 37 -9.99 1.53 -19.15
CA THR A 37 -9.01 1.56 -18.05
C THR A 37 -7.66 0.97 -18.46
N SER A 38 -7.59 0.29 -19.61
CA SER A 38 -6.45 -0.54 -20.03
C SER A 38 -5.19 0.22 -20.43
N LYS A 39 -5.26 1.53 -20.70
CA LYS A 39 -4.09 2.28 -21.21
C LYS A 39 -2.94 2.37 -20.21
N ASN A 40 -3.26 2.49 -18.91
CA ASN A 40 -2.27 2.63 -17.84
C ASN A 40 -2.28 1.44 -16.86
N LEU A 41 -2.97 0.34 -17.22
CA LEU A 41 -3.10 -0.83 -16.37
C LEU A 41 -2.57 -2.07 -17.08
N ARG A 42 -1.65 -2.77 -16.43
CA ARG A 42 -1.12 -4.07 -16.83
C ARG A 42 -1.44 -5.12 -15.76
N PHE A 43 -1.66 -6.34 -16.19
CA PHE A 43 -1.80 -7.49 -15.30
C PHE A 43 -0.49 -8.28 -15.23
N ALA A 44 -0.13 -8.74 -14.04
CA ALA A 44 1.00 -9.62 -13.82
C ALA A 44 0.56 -10.89 -13.10
N SER A 45 1.15 -12.03 -13.44
CA SER A 45 0.88 -13.33 -12.82
C SER A 45 1.94 -13.74 -11.80
N SER A 46 2.91 -12.88 -11.54
CA SER A 46 3.93 -13.08 -10.52
C SER A 46 4.29 -11.78 -9.84
N ILE A 47 4.57 -11.86 -8.55
CA ILE A 47 5.01 -10.72 -7.73
C ILE A 47 6.30 -10.12 -8.31
N GLU A 48 7.26 -10.97 -8.69
CA GLU A 48 8.54 -10.52 -9.26
C GLU A 48 8.34 -9.62 -10.49
N ASP A 49 7.48 -10.02 -11.43
CA ASP A 49 7.17 -9.22 -12.61
C ASP A 49 6.42 -7.93 -12.27
N ALA A 50 5.52 -8.00 -11.27
CA ALA A 50 4.72 -6.86 -10.86
C ALA A 50 5.58 -5.75 -10.23
N VAL A 51 6.55 -6.10 -9.39
CA VAL A 51 7.29 -5.15 -8.56
C VAL A 51 8.61 -4.68 -9.14
N ARG A 52 9.10 -5.32 -10.22
CA ARG A 52 10.44 -5.11 -10.77
C ARG A 52 10.84 -3.65 -11.01
N THR A 53 9.90 -2.82 -11.39
CA THR A 53 10.11 -1.39 -11.68
C THR A 53 9.19 -0.49 -10.85
N ALA A 54 8.60 -1.00 -9.79
CA ALA A 54 7.63 -0.26 -8.99
C ALA A 54 8.32 0.79 -8.12
N ASP A 55 7.81 2.02 -8.15
CA ASP A 55 8.19 3.08 -7.21
C ASP A 55 7.39 2.99 -5.91
N LEU A 56 6.14 2.51 -6.00
CA LEU A 56 5.23 2.36 -4.87
C LEU A 56 4.42 1.07 -5.05
N ILE A 57 4.29 0.29 -3.98
CA ILE A 57 3.57 -0.97 -3.96
C ILE A 57 2.49 -0.89 -2.89
N VAL A 58 1.24 -1.17 -3.28
CA VAL A 58 0.11 -1.26 -2.35
C VAL A 58 -0.26 -2.73 -2.22
N ASP A 59 0.01 -3.33 -1.07
CA ASP A 59 -0.46 -4.67 -0.81
C ASP A 59 -1.97 -4.68 -0.50
N CYS A 60 -2.66 -5.68 -1.01
CA CYS A 60 -4.09 -5.88 -0.78
C CYS A 60 -4.38 -7.30 -0.26
N VAL A 61 -3.39 -7.95 0.36
CA VAL A 61 -3.59 -9.24 1.02
C VAL A 61 -4.51 -9.09 2.24
N PRO A 62 -5.07 -10.17 2.77
CA PRO A 62 -5.92 -10.12 3.96
C PRO A 62 -5.28 -9.33 5.11
N ASP A 63 -6.08 -8.57 5.86
CA ASP A 63 -5.63 -7.73 6.98
C ASP A 63 -5.35 -8.59 8.23
N GLU A 64 -4.42 -9.51 8.08
CA GLU A 64 -3.94 -10.47 9.08
C GLU A 64 -2.43 -10.33 9.22
N LEU A 65 -1.93 -10.33 10.45
CA LEU A 65 -0.52 -10.07 10.73
C LEU A 65 0.41 -11.01 9.97
N GLU A 66 0.12 -12.30 9.98
CA GLU A 66 0.95 -13.32 9.33
C GLU A 66 1.03 -13.10 7.81
N SER A 67 -0.13 -12.90 7.17
CA SER A 67 -0.21 -12.63 5.72
C SER A 67 0.57 -11.37 5.32
N LYS A 68 0.48 -10.31 6.14
CA LYS A 68 1.17 -9.05 5.85
C LYS A 68 2.67 -9.12 6.12
N LEU A 69 3.11 -9.82 7.17
CA LEU A 69 4.54 -10.05 7.41
C LEU A 69 5.16 -10.88 6.28
N GLU A 70 4.45 -11.90 5.79
CA GLU A 70 4.92 -12.72 4.67
C GLU A 70 5.09 -11.88 3.41
N ILE A 71 4.07 -11.10 3.02
CA ILE A 71 4.16 -10.28 1.81
C ILE A 71 5.23 -9.19 1.94
N PHE A 72 5.36 -8.51 3.09
CA PHE A 72 6.39 -7.50 3.30
C PHE A 72 7.80 -8.07 3.18
N SER A 73 8.04 -9.25 3.79
CA SER A 73 9.32 -9.95 3.68
C SER A 73 9.62 -10.38 2.23
N LEU A 74 8.60 -10.76 1.47
CA LEU A 74 8.76 -11.14 0.08
C LEU A 74 9.05 -9.94 -0.81
N LEU A 75 8.28 -8.85 -0.65
CA LEU A 75 8.48 -7.60 -1.38
C LEU A 75 9.85 -6.99 -1.11
N ASP A 76 10.34 -7.06 0.13
CA ASP A 76 11.64 -6.49 0.51
C ASP A 76 12.81 -7.13 -0.25
N ARG A 77 12.66 -8.40 -0.65
CA ARG A 77 13.66 -9.12 -1.45
C ARG A 77 13.57 -8.87 -2.95
N MET A 78 12.39 -8.51 -3.45
CA MET A 78 12.10 -8.45 -4.89
C MET A 78 11.98 -7.04 -5.45
N ALA A 79 11.50 -6.10 -4.64
CA ALA A 79 11.25 -4.74 -5.08
C ALA A 79 12.54 -3.91 -5.21
N PRO A 80 12.56 -2.87 -6.06
CA PRO A 80 13.66 -1.92 -6.12
C PRO A 80 14.00 -1.33 -4.74
N PRO A 81 15.27 -0.98 -4.46
CA PRO A 81 15.69 -0.52 -3.14
C PRO A 81 14.96 0.73 -2.63
N LEU A 82 14.48 1.57 -3.55
CA LEU A 82 13.78 2.82 -3.22
C LEU A 82 12.25 2.69 -3.25
N ALA A 83 11.71 1.51 -3.54
CA ALA A 83 10.27 1.29 -3.56
C ALA A 83 9.64 1.53 -2.19
N ILE A 84 8.49 2.19 -2.18
CA ILE A 84 7.70 2.48 -0.99
C ILE A 84 6.64 1.38 -0.83
N PHE A 85 6.49 0.84 0.37
CA PHE A 85 5.47 -0.14 0.70
C PHE A 85 4.32 0.52 1.42
N VAL A 86 3.12 0.36 0.86
CA VAL A 86 1.88 0.89 1.42
C VAL A 86 0.95 -0.27 1.71
N THR A 87 0.43 -0.33 2.93
CA THR A 87 -0.47 -1.39 3.37
C THR A 87 -1.78 -0.83 3.90
N PRO A 88 -2.92 -1.13 3.27
CA PRO A 88 -4.20 -0.90 3.89
C PRO A 88 -4.38 -1.82 5.10
N THR A 89 -4.61 -1.22 6.27
CA THR A 89 -4.90 -1.98 7.50
C THR A 89 -5.83 -1.18 8.42
N ARG A 90 -6.54 -1.88 9.28
CA ARG A 90 -7.46 -1.28 10.26
C ARG A 90 -6.94 -1.35 11.70
N SER A 91 -6.04 -2.27 11.97
CA SER A 91 -5.65 -2.58 13.35
C SER A 91 -4.20 -3.00 13.53
N LEU A 92 -3.46 -3.24 12.43
CA LEU A 92 -2.07 -3.68 12.54
C LEU A 92 -1.14 -2.48 12.67
N SER A 93 -0.11 -2.61 13.51
CA SER A 93 0.96 -1.63 13.63
C SER A 93 1.85 -1.64 12.40
N ILE A 94 2.05 -0.47 11.79
CA ILE A 94 3.01 -0.34 10.68
C ILE A 94 4.45 -0.49 11.18
N ALA A 95 4.74 -0.15 12.42
CA ALA A 95 6.06 -0.36 13.01
C ALA A 95 6.40 -1.86 13.06
N ASP A 96 5.44 -2.71 13.47
CA ASP A 96 5.63 -4.16 13.50
C ASP A 96 5.85 -4.72 12.09
N LEU A 97 5.04 -4.30 11.12
CA LEU A 97 5.17 -4.74 9.73
C LEU A 97 6.49 -4.28 9.10
N ALA A 98 6.90 -3.05 9.34
CA ALA A 98 8.15 -2.50 8.84
C ALA A 98 9.40 -3.20 9.42
N SER A 99 9.29 -3.76 10.63
CA SER A 99 10.40 -4.41 11.33
C SER A 99 10.93 -5.65 10.61
N CYS A 100 10.15 -6.27 9.73
CA CYS A 100 10.58 -7.43 8.92
C CYS A 100 11.26 -7.02 7.59
N THR A 101 11.49 -5.72 7.35
CA THR A 101 12.12 -5.20 6.13
C THR A 101 13.43 -4.45 6.43
N TYR A 102 14.28 -4.30 5.42
CA TYR A 102 15.48 -3.45 5.47
C TYR A 102 15.20 -1.99 5.09
N ARG A 103 13.91 -1.62 4.89
CA ARG A 103 13.45 -0.29 4.47
C ARG A 103 12.31 0.24 5.35
N SER A 104 12.45 0.13 6.66
CA SER A 104 11.43 0.57 7.62
C SER A 104 11.06 2.05 7.47
N ASP A 105 11.98 2.87 6.96
CA ASP A 105 11.77 4.28 6.63
C ASP A 105 10.85 4.50 5.41
N ARG A 106 10.51 3.44 4.66
CA ARG A 106 9.71 3.44 3.42
C ARG A 106 8.42 2.63 3.53
N CYS A 107 8.03 2.26 4.74
CA CYS A 107 6.80 1.51 5.01
C CYS A 107 5.73 2.45 5.59
N ILE A 108 4.54 2.40 5.01
CA ILE A 108 3.40 3.27 5.36
C ILE A 108 2.15 2.40 5.48
N ALA A 109 1.35 2.62 6.51
CA ALA A 109 -0.02 2.08 6.53
C ALA A 109 -1.03 3.13 6.06
N VAL A 110 -2.16 2.64 5.54
CA VAL A 110 -3.30 3.48 5.14
C VAL A 110 -4.56 2.95 5.79
N GLU A 111 -5.28 3.80 6.48
CA GLU A 111 -6.61 3.51 7.02
C GLU A 111 -7.69 4.12 6.13
N LEU A 112 -8.70 3.34 5.83
CA LEU A 112 -9.94 3.78 5.21
C LEU A 112 -10.98 4.03 6.30
N ALA A 113 -11.59 5.20 6.34
CA ALA A 113 -12.51 5.59 7.41
C ALA A 113 -13.72 4.64 7.50
N SER A 114 -14.27 4.23 6.35
CA SER A 114 -15.39 3.29 6.27
C SER A 114 -14.97 1.81 6.34
N GLY A 115 -13.67 1.53 6.20
CA GLY A 115 -13.15 0.16 6.02
C GLY A 115 -13.42 -0.44 4.64
N GLU A 116 -14.13 0.28 3.77
CA GLU A 116 -14.43 -0.09 2.39
C GLU A 116 -14.00 1.04 1.45
N LEU A 117 -13.51 0.69 0.29
CA LEU A 117 -13.06 1.68 -0.70
C LEU A 117 -14.25 2.35 -1.43
N ALA A 118 -15.39 1.66 -1.51
CA ALA A 118 -16.57 2.16 -2.18
C ALA A 118 -17.12 3.41 -1.47
N GLY A 119 -17.11 4.55 -2.18
CA GLY A 119 -17.56 5.83 -1.64
C GLY A 119 -16.55 6.53 -0.71
N GLU A 120 -15.43 5.93 -0.40
CA GLU A 120 -14.39 6.55 0.42
C GLU A 120 -13.76 7.75 -0.30
N LYS A 121 -13.70 8.86 0.40
CA LYS A 121 -13.11 10.11 -0.10
C LYS A 121 -11.88 10.56 0.70
N THR A 122 -11.72 10.02 1.90
CA THR A 122 -10.63 10.39 2.80
C THR A 122 -9.88 9.16 3.24
N ILE A 123 -8.56 9.23 3.18
CA ILE A 123 -7.68 8.22 3.75
C ILE A 123 -6.83 8.83 4.85
N ARG A 124 -6.42 8.00 5.79
CA ARG A 124 -5.43 8.38 6.79
C ARG A 124 -4.14 7.62 6.59
N ILE A 125 -3.06 8.35 6.32
CA ILE A 125 -1.71 7.81 6.24
C ILE A 125 -1.16 7.64 7.66
N VAL A 126 -0.69 6.45 7.98
CA VAL A 126 -0.09 6.11 9.27
C VAL A 126 1.39 5.85 9.06
N SER A 127 2.22 6.68 9.66
CA SER A 127 3.68 6.62 9.58
C SER A 127 4.30 6.22 10.91
N THR A 128 5.57 5.88 10.91
CA THR A 128 6.39 5.69 12.12
C THR A 128 7.33 6.86 12.34
N SER A 129 8.02 6.92 13.47
CA SER A 129 9.09 7.89 13.71
C SER A 129 10.29 7.69 12.77
N LEU A 130 10.42 6.49 12.16
CA LEU A 130 11.46 6.16 11.19
C LEU A 130 11.10 6.56 9.76
N THR A 131 9.82 6.81 9.47
CA THR A 131 9.37 7.17 8.12
C THR A 131 10.02 8.46 7.66
N SER A 132 10.69 8.43 6.50
CA SER A 132 11.32 9.64 5.99
C SER A 132 10.29 10.67 5.53
N PRO A 133 10.52 11.98 5.75
CA PRO A 133 9.61 13.03 5.33
C PRO A 133 9.32 13.00 3.83
N GLU A 134 10.30 12.65 3.01
CA GLU A 134 10.16 12.54 1.55
C GLU A 134 9.20 11.41 1.15
N VAL A 135 9.24 10.30 1.87
CA VAL A 135 8.32 9.17 1.66
C VAL A 135 6.91 9.56 2.04
N LEU A 136 6.73 10.21 3.20
CA LEU A 136 5.42 10.66 3.65
C LEU A 136 4.78 11.63 2.65
N ASP A 137 5.55 12.61 2.17
CA ASP A 137 5.11 13.59 1.18
C ASP A 137 4.79 12.93 -0.19
N ALA A 138 5.62 12.00 -0.64
CA ALA A 138 5.37 11.26 -1.88
C ALA A 138 4.09 10.44 -1.82
N VAL A 139 3.84 9.74 -0.71
CA VAL A 139 2.62 8.94 -0.49
C VAL A 139 1.39 9.85 -0.40
N ALA A 140 1.47 10.97 0.30
CA ALA A 140 0.37 11.93 0.38
C ALA A 140 -0.03 12.43 -1.02
N ARG A 141 0.92 12.92 -1.80
CA ARG A 141 0.67 13.36 -3.19
C ARG A 141 0.13 12.27 -4.10
N PHE A 142 0.60 11.03 -3.92
CA PHE A 142 0.09 9.88 -4.67
C PHE A 142 -1.41 9.68 -4.43
N TRP A 143 -1.84 9.66 -3.18
CA TRP A 143 -3.24 9.45 -2.82
C TRP A 143 -4.12 10.66 -3.17
N GLU A 144 -3.64 11.88 -3.00
CA GLU A 144 -4.33 13.10 -3.43
C GLU A 144 -4.57 13.09 -4.94
N ARG A 145 -3.56 12.72 -5.74
CA ARG A 145 -3.71 12.58 -7.19
C ARG A 145 -4.69 11.47 -7.58
N ALA A 146 -4.81 10.42 -6.79
CA ALA A 146 -5.80 9.36 -6.95
C ALA A 146 -7.22 9.77 -6.51
N GLY A 147 -7.41 11.02 -6.07
CA GLY A 147 -8.70 11.62 -5.77
C GLY A 147 -9.15 11.47 -4.31
N PHE A 148 -8.22 11.23 -3.39
CA PHE A 148 -8.52 11.17 -1.95
C PHE A 148 -8.10 12.45 -1.23
N ALA A 149 -8.86 12.86 -0.22
CA ALA A 149 -8.36 13.74 0.82
C ALA A 149 -7.46 12.94 1.77
N VAL A 150 -6.35 13.53 2.20
CA VAL A 150 -5.33 12.85 2.98
C VAL A 150 -5.21 13.46 4.37
N GLU A 151 -5.31 12.62 5.39
CA GLU A 151 -4.93 12.93 6.76
C GLU A 151 -3.68 12.13 7.12
N THR A 152 -2.89 12.61 8.09
CA THR A 152 -1.70 11.91 8.55
C THR A 152 -1.72 11.70 10.06
N LYS A 153 -1.22 10.57 10.54
CA LYS A 153 -0.95 10.30 11.95
C LYS A 153 0.32 9.46 12.12
N ILE A 154 0.88 9.48 13.33
CA ILE A 154 1.95 8.57 13.74
C ILE A 154 1.32 7.33 14.37
N ASP A 155 1.92 6.16 14.17
CA ASP A 155 1.48 4.89 14.75
C ASP A 155 1.41 5.00 16.28
N SER A 156 0.24 4.73 16.84
CA SER A 156 0.00 4.87 18.28
C SER A 156 0.76 3.86 19.13
N MET A 157 1.13 2.72 18.57
CA MET A 157 1.93 1.71 19.28
C MET A 157 3.35 2.21 19.53
N GLU A 158 3.92 2.97 18.60
CA GLU A 158 5.24 3.59 18.75
C GLU A 158 5.24 4.73 19.77
N ALA A 159 4.17 5.53 19.80
CA ALA A 159 4.00 6.60 20.79
C ALA A 159 3.93 6.08 22.24
N SER A 160 3.40 4.87 22.44
CA SER A 160 3.32 4.22 23.76
C SER A 160 4.70 3.81 24.30
N VAL A 161 5.62 3.40 23.44
CA VAL A 161 6.99 3.02 23.82
C VAL A 161 7.84 4.26 24.13
N ALA A 162 7.67 5.34 23.38
CA ALA A 162 8.40 6.59 23.58
C ALA A 162 8.02 7.32 24.88
N ASN A 163 6.81 7.07 25.40
CA ASN A 163 6.31 7.64 26.67
C ASN A 163 6.48 6.70 27.88
N GLY A 164 7.08 5.53 27.68
CA GLY A 164 7.43 4.59 28.75
C GLY A 164 8.52 5.19 29.65
N THR A 165 8.10 5.79 30.74
CA THR A 165 8.96 6.28 31.81
C THR A 165 9.88 5.16 32.29
N LEU A 166 11.16 5.38 32.19
CA LEU A 166 12.17 4.58 32.89
C LEU A 166 11.90 4.67 34.39
N PHE A 167 11.54 3.56 35.01
CA PHE A 167 11.64 3.36 36.43
C PHE A 167 12.93 2.63 36.76
#